data_e3b3637b4341715641a162a6ac42bebc
#
_entry.id   e3b3637b4341715641a162a6ac42bebc
#
_cell.length_a   1.000
_cell.length_b   1.000
_cell.length_c   1.000
_cell.angle_alpha   90.00
_cell.angle_beta   90.00
_cell.angle_gamma   90.00
#
_symmetry.space_group_name_H-M   'P 1'
#
loop_
_entity.id
_entity.type
_entity.pdbx_description
1 polymer ?
#
loop_
_entity_poly.entity_id
_entity_poly.type
_entity_poly.pdbx_seq_one_letter_code
_entity_poly.pdbx_strand_id
1 'polypeptide(L)'
;MKRGILVLLSLSVLVAVAYFTASKWAIRHETIAFHDPDRDNRLVAVHIAVRRDKEMQANAGLIKLPVAVLNHGNTVKNTEYSFLSNVFAWRGYLAISPQHDLPTDPPMVTKVGEPYVGRLPQIQRGVANIHFAIHEMTKLQPNADYEKVTMVGHSMGGDITMYFAKQYPDEIKKVVTLDNLRVPFLTDGKFKILSFRSKDTHFKPDPGVVPDDDQCEQAGITVVNTGFQHNDMRDTGPDAAKSSIQSMLDKFLDESDKSGELKPVPTKVPDILTSSPGPVPLSVPLASNPVPNKPVAN
;
A
#
# COMPACT_ATOMS: atom_id res chain seq x y z
N MET A 1 41.21 -44.25 5.31
CA MET A 1 40.24 -43.71 6.27
C MET A 1 40.41 -42.20 6.54
N LYS A 2 41.59 -41.66 6.92
CA LYS A 2 41.77 -40.24 7.25
C LYS A 2 41.39 -39.26 6.12
N ARG A 3 41.71 -39.58 4.84
CA ARG A 3 41.35 -38.71 3.70
C ARG A 3 39.85 -38.66 3.42
N GLY A 4 39.10 -39.74 3.62
CA GLY A 4 37.65 -39.76 3.43
C GLY A 4 36.90 -38.93 4.53
N ILE A 5 37.40 -38.96 5.76
CA ILE A 5 36.86 -38.16 6.86
C ILE A 5 37.05 -36.65 6.62
N LEU A 6 38.24 -36.27 6.09
CA LEU A 6 38.53 -34.86 5.75
C LEU A 6 37.63 -34.35 4.61
N VAL A 7 37.34 -35.14 3.59
CA VAL A 7 36.44 -34.79 2.49
C VAL A 7 35.00 -34.63 2.99
N LEU A 8 34.55 -35.54 3.86
CA LEU A 8 33.20 -35.42 4.47
C LEU A 8 33.04 -34.18 5.35
N LEU A 9 34.07 -33.85 6.14
CA LEU A 9 34.10 -32.66 6.97
C LEU A 9 34.07 -31.37 6.12
N SER A 10 34.88 -31.31 5.05
CA SER A 10 34.87 -30.13 4.17
C SER A 10 33.55 -29.98 3.39
N LEU A 11 32.92 -31.08 2.99
CA LEU A 11 31.60 -31.02 2.35
C LEU A 11 30.50 -30.56 3.32
N SER A 12 30.51 -31.03 4.56
CA SER A 12 29.54 -30.61 5.57
C SER A 12 29.71 -29.13 5.92
N VAL A 13 30.92 -28.61 6.00
CA VAL A 13 31.18 -27.18 6.21
C VAL A 13 30.69 -26.35 5.02
N LEU A 14 30.94 -26.79 3.77
CA LEU A 14 30.45 -26.14 2.56
C LEU A 14 28.92 -26.08 2.51
N VAL A 15 28.25 -27.18 2.84
CA VAL A 15 26.78 -27.26 2.90
C VAL A 15 26.25 -26.34 4.01
N ALA A 16 26.87 -26.32 5.18
CA ALA A 16 26.48 -25.41 6.26
C ALA A 16 26.65 -23.94 5.86
N VAL A 17 27.77 -23.57 5.26
CA VAL A 17 28.00 -22.20 4.76
C VAL A 17 26.99 -21.83 3.68
N ALA A 18 26.72 -22.74 2.72
CA ALA A 18 25.71 -22.51 1.69
C ALA A 18 24.29 -22.36 2.29
N TYR A 19 23.94 -23.18 3.27
CA TYR A 19 22.66 -23.08 3.99
C TYR A 19 22.55 -21.77 4.74
N PHE A 20 23.58 -21.37 5.51
CA PHE A 20 23.58 -20.09 6.25
C PHE A 20 23.56 -18.89 5.32
N THR A 21 24.27 -18.93 4.20
CA THR A 21 24.22 -17.83 3.21
C THR A 21 22.85 -17.76 2.52
N ALA A 22 22.30 -18.88 2.08
CA ALA A 22 20.98 -18.93 1.45
C ALA A 22 19.86 -18.50 2.42
N SER A 23 19.94 -18.93 3.69
CA SER A 23 18.94 -18.57 4.70
C SER A 23 18.92 -17.06 5.02
N LYS A 24 20.05 -16.36 4.89
CA LYS A 24 20.10 -14.89 5.08
C LYS A 24 19.25 -14.14 4.06
N TRP A 25 19.18 -14.66 2.83
CA TRP A 25 18.44 -14.05 1.72
C TRP A 25 16.97 -14.51 1.69
N ALA A 26 16.58 -15.48 2.52
CA ALA A 26 15.21 -15.97 2.56
C ALA A 26 14.25 -14.85 3.03
N ILE A 27 13.08 -14.79 2.38
CA ILE A 27 11.98 -13.94 2.82
C ILE A 27 11.28 -14.63 4.00
N ARG A 28 11.09 -13.91 5.10
CA ARG A 28 10.25 -14.35 6.21
C ARG A 28 8.83 -13.92 5.93
N HIS A 29 7.92 -14.89 5.98
CA HIS A 29 6.48 -14.68 5.95
C HIS A 29 5.90 -15.05 7.31
N GLU A 30 5.07 -14.18 7.86
CA GLU A 30 4.41 -14.41 9.14
C GLU A 30 3.07 -13.68 9.17
N THR A 31 2.09 -14.22 9.86
CA THR A 31 0.83 -13.52 10.14
C THR A 31 0.71 -13.28 11.64
N ILE A 32 0.55 -12.03 12.02
CA ILE A 32 0.44 -11.58 13.40
C ILE A 32 -1.01 -11.15 13.62
N ALA A 33 -1.61 -11.61 14.69
CA ALA A 33 -2.97 -11.25 15.09
C ALA A 33 -2.93 -10.13 16.11
N PHE A 34 -3.50 -8.98 15.77
CA PHE A 34 -3.72 -7.87 16.69
C PHE A 34 -5.20 -7.71 16.99
N HIS A 35 -5.50 -7.12 18.13
CA HIS A 35 -6.87 -6.83 18.55
C HIS A 35 -6.98 -5.33 18.84
N ASP A 36 -7.87 -4.66 18.13
CA ASP A 36 -8.08 -3.23 18.25
C ASP A 36 -9.08 -2.92 19.37
N PRO A 37 -8.61 -2.39 20.52
CA PRO A 37 -9.46 -2.16 21.68
C PRO A 37 -10.49 -1.05 21.44
N ASP A 38 -10.20 -0.10 20.54
CA ASP A 38 -11.08 1.03 20.26
C ASP A 38 -12.25 0.64 19.33
N ARG A 39 -12.21 -0.57 18.76
CA ARG A 39 -13.24 -1.10 17.85
C ARG A 39 -13.74 -2.48 18.31
N ASP A 40 -14.29 -2.56 19.50
CA ASP A 40 -14.85 -3.78 20.09
C ASP A 40 -13.88 -4.98 20.05
N ASN A 41 -12.62 -4.72 20.34
CA ASN A 41 -11.55 -5.73 20.30
C ASN A 41 -11.44 -6.44 18.93
N ARG A 42 -11.67 -5.68 17.86
CA ARG A 42 -11.66 -6.19 16.47
C ARG A 42 -10.33 -6.85 16.13
N LEU A 43 -10.42 -8.09 15.65
CA LEU A 43 -9.26 -8.79 15.10
C LEU A 43 -8.79 -8.12 13.81
N VAL A 44 -7.50 -7.76 13.77
CA VAL A 44 -6.78 -7.32 12.56
C VAL A 44 -5.55 -8.21 12.38
N ALA A 45 -5.68 -9.23 11.56
CA ALA A 45 -4.54 -10.09 11.21
C ALA A 45 -3.67 -9.36 10.17
N VAL A 46 -2.38 -9.24 10.43
CA VAL A 46 -1.42 -8.60 9.53
C VAL A 46 -0.42 -9.64 9.04
N HIS A 47 -0.44 -9.90 7.73
CA HIS A 47 0.59 -10.72 7.10
C HIS A 47 1.79 -9.84 6.76
N ILE A 48 2.99 -10.30 7.09
CA ILE A 48 4.24 -9.60 6.80
C ILE A 48 5.13 -10.43 5.89
N ALA A 49 5.88 -9.74 5.02
CA ALA A 49 6.95 -10.31 4.23
C ALA A 49 8.17 -9.37 4.30
N VAL A 50 9.32 -9.91 4.73
CA VAL A 50 10.56 -9.15 4.84
C VAL A 50 11.76 -10.05 4.57
N ARG A 51 12.78 -9.52 3.91
CA ARG A 51 14.03 -10.26 3.70
C ARG A 51 14.85 -10.30 4.98
N ARG A 52 15.22 -11.49 5.43
CA ARG A 52 15.83 -11.72 6.76
C ARG A 52 17.11 -10.92 7.00
N ASP A 53 17.97 -10.80 5.99
CA ASP A 53 19.20 -9.99 6.12
C ASP A 53 18.91 -8.51 6.30
N LYS A 54 17.87 -7.99 5.62
CA LYS A 54 17.43 -6.60 5.76
C LYS A 54 16.79 -6.33 7.10
N GLU A 55 15.96 -7.25 7.56
CA GLU A 55 15.38 -7.19 8.90
C GLU A 55 16.46 -7.19 9.99
N MET A 56 17.47 -8.06 9.86
CA MET A 56 18.60 -8.08 10.80
C MET A 56 19.40 -6.76 10.78
N GLN A 57 19.63 -6.17 9.61
CA GLN A 57 20.30 -4.87 9.48
C GLN A 57 19.47 -3.75 10.14
N ALA A 58 18.15 -3.77 9.94
CA ALA A 58 17.25 -2.81 10.57
C ALA A 58 17.23 -2.97 12.11
N ASN A 59 17.10 -4.21 12.61
CA ASN A 59 17.12 -4.49 14.05
C ASN A 59 18.45 -4.08 14.72
N ALA A 60 19.55 -4.09 13.96
CA ALA A 60 20.84 -3.57 14.39
C ALA A 60 20.97 -2.04 14.26
N GLY A 61 19.92 -1.33 13.80
CA GLY A 61 19.92 0.12 13.59
C GLY A 61 20.78 0.59 12.41
N LEU A 62 21.19 -0.30 11.51
CA LEU A 62 22.07 0.01 10.38
C LEU A 62 21.32 0.60 9.19
N ILE A 63 20.02 0.29 9.04
CA ILE A 63 19.15 0.81 7.99
C ILE A 63 17.74 1.04 8.53
N LYS A 64 16.96 1.86 7.83
CA LYS A 64 15.50 1.90 7.94
C LYS A 64 14.87 1.13 6.79
N LEU A 65 13.90 0.24 7.06
CA LEU A 65 13.18 -0.49 6.02
C LEU A 65 12.10 0.41 5.42
N PRO A 66 12.05 0.63 4.11
CA PRO A 66 10.86 1.21 3.50
C PRO A 66 9.66 0.28 3.70
N VAL A 67 8.45 0.86 3.83
CA VAL A 67 7.23 0.09 4.07
C VAL A 67 6.33 0.07 2.85
N ALA A 68 5.79 -1.12 2.54
CA ALA A 68 4.71 -1.30 1.57
C ALA A 68 3.48 -1.89 2.27
N VAL A 69 2.31 -1.29 2.05
CA VAL A 69 1.02 -1.77 2.60
C VAL A 69 0.20 -2.37 1.47
N LEU A 70 -0.11 -3.67 1.57
CA LEU A 70 -0.84 -4.42 0.55
C LEU A 70 -2.28 -4.65 1.00
N ASN A 71 -3.23 -4.19 0.22
CA ASN A 71 -4.66 -4.23 0.50
C ASN A 71 -5.36 -5.24 -0.42
N HIS A 72 -5.97 -6.25 0.17
CA HIS A 72 -6.59 -7.36 -0.54
C HIS A 72 -7.97 -6.98 -1.13
N GLY A 73 -8.41 -7.73 -2.15
CA GLY A 73 -9.75 -7.63 -2.73
C GLY A 73 -10.85 -8.11 -1.78
N ASN A 74 -12.10 -7.76 -2.09
CA ASN A 74 -13.26 -8.21 -1.31
C ASN A 74 -13.32 -9.75 -1.25
N THR A 75 -13.57 -10.30 -0.07
CA THR A 75 -13.63 -11.76 0.23
C THR A 75 -12.33 -12.54 -0.02
N VAL A 76 -11.22 -11.86 -0.32
CA VAL A 76 -9.90 -12.46 -0.51
C VAL A 76 -9.11 -12.38 0.79
N LYS A 77 -8.24 -13.35 1.04
CA LYS A 77 -7.35 -13.30 2.20
C LYS A 77 -6.19 -12.33 1.94
N ASN A 78 -5.74 -11.68 2.99
CA ASN A 78 -4.56 -10.80 2.95
C ASN A 78 -3.25 -11.53 2.56
N THR A 79 -3.23 -12.85 2.59
CA THR A 79 -2.09 -13.69 2.18
C THR A 79 -2.06 -14.04 0.70
N GLU A 80 -3.08 -13.68 -0.08
CA GLU A 80 -3.25 -14.08 -1.51
C GLU A 80 -2.48 -13.18 -2.51
N TYR A 81 -1.50 -12.43 -2.03
CA TYR A 81 -0.68 -11.51 -2.83
C TYR A 81 0.82 -11.70 -2.57
N SER A 82 1.22 -12.96 -2.31
CA SER A 82 2.63 -13.28 -2.02
C SER A 82 3.56 -12.93 -3.19
N PHE A 83 3.08 -13.02 -4.43
CA PHE A 83 3.85 -12.63 -5.61
C PHE A 83 4.24 -11.14 -5.60
N LEU A 84 3.41 -10.25 -5.03
CA LEU A 84 3.73 -8.83 -4.85
C LEU A 84 4.59 -8.59 -3.62
N SER A 85 4.20 -9.16 -2.46
CA SER A 85 4.95 -8.96 -1.22
C SER A 85 6.40 -9.45 -1.34
N ASN A 86 6.64 -10.49 -2.16
CA ASN A 86 7.99 -10.97 -2.46
C ASN A 86 8.82 -9.95 -3.25
N VAL A 87 8.24 -9.23 -4.23
CA VAL A 87 8.95 -8.16 -4.95
C VAL A 87 9.40 -7.09 -3.97
N PHE A 88 8.51 -6.63 -3.10
CA PHE A 88 8.85 -5.63 -2.08
C PHE A 88 9.92 -6.13 -1.11
N ALA A 89 9.77 -7.34 -0.59
CA ALA A 89 10.74 -7.92 0.35
C ALA A 89 12.14 -8.09 -0.30
N TRP A 90 12.22 -8.54 -1.56
CA TRP A 90 13.48 -8.61 -2.31
C TRP A 90 14.17 -7.26 -2.45
N ARG A 91 13.40 -6.19 -2.57
CA ARG A 91 13.90 -4.80 -2.62
C ARG A 91 14.22 -4.21 -1.25
N GLY A 92 14.08 -5.00 -0.19
CA GLY A 92 14.41 -4.58 1.18
C GLY A 92 13.29 -3.83 1.88
N TYR A 93 12.06 -3.88 1.38
CA TYR A 93 10.88 -3.36 2.08
C TYR A 93 10.43 -4.32 3.18
N LEU A 94 9.78 -3.76 4.18
CA LEU A 94 8.82 -4.46 5.02
C LEU A 94 7.46 -4.35 4.34
N ALA A 95 6.97 -5.46 3.78
CA ALA A 95 5.62 -5.53 3.24
C ALA A 95 4.66 -5.97 4.35
N ILE A 96 3.58 -5.21 4.57
CA ILE A 96 2.53 -5.51 5.54
C ILE A 96 1.18 -5.59 4.83
N SER A 97 0.37 -6.57 5.18
CA SER A 97 -0.91 -6.83 4.54
C SER A 97 -1.99 -7.07 5.60
N PRO A 98 -2.74 -6.02 6.00
CA PRO A 98 -3.82 -6.17 6.98
C PRO A 98 -5.04 -6.87 6.36
N GLN A 99 -5.70 -7.74 7.14
CA GLN A 99 -7.00 -8.32 6.79
C GLN A 99 -8.10 -7.29 7.04
N HIS A 100 -8.84 -6.93 5.99
CA HIS A 100 -9.88 -5.90 6.08
C HIS A 100 -11.25 -6.45 6.49
N ASP A 101 -11.59 -7.64 5.99
CA ASP A 101 -12.90 -8.26 6.17
C ASP A 101 -12.85 -9.44 7.13
N LEU A 102 -13.81 -9.51 8.03
CA LEU A 102 -14.08 -10.66 8.90
C LEU A 102 -15.37 -11.35 8.45
N PRO A 103 -15.52 -12.65 8.74
CA PRO A 103 -16.77 -13.36 8.42
C PRO A 103 -18.01 -12.76 9.11
N THR A 104 -17.81 -12.00 10.18
CA THR A 104 -18.86 -11.32 10.96
C THR A 104 -19.21 -9.95 10.41
N ASP A 105 -18.43 -9.42 9.47
CA ASP A 105 -18.71 -8.10 8.93
C ASP A 105 -19.96 -8.10 8.03
N PRO A 106 -20.70 -6.99 7.98
CA PRO A 106 -21.80 -6.84 7.04
C PRO A 106 -21.31 -7.02 5.59
N PRO A 107 -22.12 -7.67 4.72
CA PRO A 107 -21.76 -7.86 3.33
C PRO A 107 -21.62 -6.51 2.62
N MET A 108 -20.77 -6.49 1.60
CA MET A 108 -20.59 -5.31 0.76
C MET A 108 -21.88 -4.93 0.04
N VAL A 109 -22.28 -3.68 0.17
CA VAL A 109 -23.41 -3.10 -0.54
C VAL A 109 -22.90 -2.19 -1.65
N THR A 110 -23.48 -2.31 -2.85
CA THR A 110 -23.17 -1.41 -3.98
C THR A 110 -24.42 -0.63 -4.34
N LYS A 111 -24.34 0.71 -4.31
CA LYS A 111 -25.35 1.60 -4.84
C LYS A 111 -25.06 1.89 -6.31
N VAL A 112 -26.05 1.69 -7.17
CA VAL A 112 -25.92 1.97 -8.60
C VAL A 112 -25.93 3.50 -8.81
N GLY A 113 -25.01 3.98 -9.66
CA GLY A 113 -24.98 5.38 -10.10
C GLY A 113 -24.18 6.34 -9.21
N GLU A 114 -23.71 5.89 -8.04
CA GLU A 114 -22.88 6.72 -7.16
C GLU A 114 -21.54 6.01 -6.89
N PRO A 115 -20.39 6.55 -7.35
CA PRO A 115 -19.08 5.97 -7.10
C PRO A 115 -18.87 5.72 -5.60
N TYR A 116 -18.47 4.52 -5.23
CA TYR A 116 -18.13 4.03 -3.90
C TYR A 116 -19.07 4.37 -2.71
N VAL A 117 -20.17 5.11 -2.91
CA VAL A 117 -21.06 5.53 -1.81
C VAL A 117 -21.62 4.34 -1.04
N GLY A 118 -22.08 3.28 -1.73
CA GLY A 118 -22.57 2.06 -1.07
C GLY A 118 -21.47 1.24 -0.40
N ARG A 119 -20.19 1.50 -0.69
CA ARG A 119 -19.00 0.78 -0.18
C ARG A 119 -18.21 1.58 0.84
N LEU A 120 -18.60 2.83 1.08
CA LEU A 120 -17.85 3.73 1.95
C LEU A 120 -17.60 3.14 3.36
N PRO A 121 -18.55 2.44 4.01
CA PRO A 121 -18.28 1.82 5.32
C PRO A 121 -17.16 0.77 5.27
N GLN A 122 -17.09 -0.06 4.21
CA GLN A 122 -16.02 -1.04 4.04
C GLN A 122 -14.68 -0.36 3.76
N ILE A 123 -14.69 0.68 2.92
CA ILE A 123 -13.49 1.47 2.60
C ILE A 123 -12.95 2.14 3.87
N GLN A 124 -13.79 2.78 4.65
CA GLN A 124 -13.40 3.42 5.91
C GLN A 124 -12.89 2.41 6.94
N ARG A 125 -13.52 1.23 7.03
CA ARG A 125 -13.03 0.13 7.86
C ARG A 125 -11.63 -0.32 7.42
N GLY A 126 -11.40 -0.44 6.09
CA GLY A 126 -10.10 -0.76 5.53
C GLY A 126 -9.04 0.27 5.90
N VAL A 127 -9.35 1.56 5.79
CA VAL A 127 -8.47 2.66 6.22
C VAL A 127 -8.14 2.57 7.71
N ALA A 128 -9.14 2.35 8.56
CA ALA A 128 -8.92 2.17 10.00
C ALA A 128 -8.03 0.95 10.31
N ASN A 129 -8.20 -0.16 9.57
CA ASN A 129 -7.32 -1.33 9.71
C ASN A 129 -5.88 -1.03 9.29
N ILE A 130 -5.66 -0.19 8.26
CA ILE A 130 -4.32 0.23 7.82
C ILE A 130 -3.64 1.04 8.92
N HIS A 131 -4.29 2.07 9.44
CA HIS A 131 -3.71 2.88 10.51
C HIS A 131 -3.41 2.05 11.76
N PHE A 132 -4.33 1.20 12.17
CA PHE A 132 -4.12 0.32 13.31
C PHE A 132 -2.95 -0.66 13.08
N ALA A 133 -2.88 -1.27 11.88
CA ALA A 133 -1.77 -2.16 11.54
C ALA A 133 -0.42 -1.42 11.54
N ILE A 134 -0.33 -0.21 10.97
CA ILE A 134 0.87 0.62 11.00
C ILE A 134 1.26 0.94 12.44
N HIS A 135 0.31 1.34 13.28
CA HIS A 135 0.55 1.66 14.69
C HIS A 135 1.14 0.45 15.45
N GLU A 136 0.54 -0.73 15.31
CA GLU A 136 1.03 -1.94 15.98
C GLU A 136 2.39 -2.40 15.41
N MET A 137 2.57 -2.32 14.10
CA MET A 137 3.84 -2.67 13.46
C MET A 137 4.98 -1.72 13.83
N THR A 138 4.70 -0.43 14.10
CA THR A 138 5.71 0.52 14.61
C THR A 138 6.29 0.08 15.94
N LYS A 139 5.49 -0.57 16.79
CA LYS A 139 5.96 -1.13 18.08
C LYS A 139 6.86 -2.35 17.89
N LEU A 140 6.57 -3.20 16.88
CA LEU A 140 7.30 -4.45 16.62
C LEU A 140 8.56 -4.24 15.75
N GLN A 141 8.50 -3.31 14.80
CA GLN A 141 9.57 -2.99 13.86
C GLN A 141 9.83 -1.47 13.82
N PRO A 142 10.37 -0.89 14.91
CA PRO A 142 10.57 0.56 15.02
C PRO A 142 11.56 1.12 14.00
N ASN A 143 12.41 0.26 13.40
CA ASN A 143 13.38 0.64 12.38
C ASN A 143 12.83 0.49 10.94
N ALA A 144 11.51 0.61 10.74
CA ALA A 144 10.89 0.77 9.45
C ALA A 144 10.35 2.21 9.28
N ASP A 145 10.22 2.65 8.03
CA ASP A 145 9.76 3.99 7.68
C ASP A 145 8.26 3.98 7.39
N TYR A 146 7.48 4.32 8.40
CA TYR A 146 6.02 4.41 8.32
C TYR A 146 5.51 5.81 7.97
N GLU A 147 6.39 6.82 7.85
CA GLU A 147 5.98 8.19 7.57
C GLU A 147 5.46 8.33 6.13
N LYS A 148 6.11 7.62 5.19
CA LYS A 148 5.71 7.61 3.77
C LYS A 148 5.73 6.21 3.21
N VAL A 149 4.57 5.59 3.15
CA VAL A 149 4.43 4.21 2.69
C VAL A 149 4.13 4.09 1.19
N THR A 150 4.54 2.98 0.59
CA THR A 150 4.04 2.57 -0.73
C THR A 150 2.75 1.78 -0.54
N MET A 151 1.64 2.30 -1.08
CA MET A 151 0.34 1.64 -0.99
C MET A 151 0.08 0.77 -2.22
N VAL A 152 -0.39 -0.45 -1.99
CA VAL A 152 -0.75 -1.40 -3.05
C VAL A 152 -2.14 -1.94 -2.78
N GLY A 153 -2.99 -2.10 -3.81
CA GLY A 153 -4.30 -2.68 -3.58
C GLY A 153 -4.94 -3.29 -4.81
N HIS A 154 -5.63 -4.42 -4.63
CA HIS A 154 -6.39 -5.10 -5.66
C HIS A 154 -7.88 -4.90 -5.45
N SER A 155 -8.62 -4.58 -6.53
CA SER A 155 -10.10 -4.49 -6.48
C SER A 155 -10.57 -3.54 -5.36
N MET A 156 -11.33 -4.01 -4.39
CA MET A 156 -11.74 -3.26 -3.19
C MET A 156 -10.52 -2.73 -2.42
N GLY A 157 -9.44 -3.51 -2.32
CA GLY A 157 -8.19 -3.05 -1.71
C GLY A 157 -7.55 -1.89 -2.48
N GLY A 158 -7.72 -1.86 -3.81
CA GLY A 158 -7.34 -0.72 -4.65
C GLY A 158 -8.20 0.52 -4.39
N ASP A 159 -9.49 0.33 -4.16
CA ASP A 159 -10.40 1.41 -3.76
C ASP A 159 -10.04 1.95 -2.36
N ILE A 160 -9.70 1.07 -1.40
CA ILE A 160 -9.22 1.46 -0.06
C ILE A 160 -7.90 2.23 -0.20
N THR A 161 -6.97 1.76 -1.04
CA THR A 161 -5.69 2.41 -1.32
C THR A 161 -5.87 3.84 -1.85
N MET A 162 -6.72 4.02 -2.87
CA MET A 162 -6.98 5.34 -3.45
C MET A 162 -7.70 6.27 -2.47
N TYR A 163 -8.64 5.74 -1.68
CA TYR A 163 -9.33 6.52 -0.67
C TYR A 163 -8.38 6.94 0.46
N PHE A 164 -7.50 6.04 0.92
CA PHE A 164 -6.45 6.37 1.89
C PHE A 164 -5.55 7.48 1.36
N ALA A 165 -5.05 7.35 0.12
CA ALA A 165 -4.19 8.35 -0.51
C ALA A 165 -4.88 9.72 -0.64
N LYS A 166 -6.20 9.74 -0.84
CA LYS A 166 -7.00 10.98 -0.86
C LYS A 166 -7.10 11.64 0.49
N GLN A 167 -7.24 10.88 1.58
CA GLN A 167 -7.41 11.40 2.93
C GLN A 167 -6.06 11.77 3.56
N TYR A 168 -4.99 11.02 3.26
CA TYR A 168 -3.68 11.13 3.88
C TYR A 168 -2.55 11.21 2.84
N PRO A 169 -2.58 12.20 1.94
CA PRO A 169 -1.60 12.26 0.83
C PRO A 169 -0.16 12.41 1.30
N ASP A 170 0.06 13.01 2.48
CA ASP A 170 1.40 13.23 3.03
C ASP A 170 2.04 11.95 3.58
N GLU A 171 1.23 10.91 3.85
CA GLU A 171 1.68 9.59 4.30
C GLU A 171 2.04 8.66 3.11
N ILE A 172 1.89 9.13 1.87
CA ILE A 172 2.05 8.31 0.67
C ILE A 172 3.36 8.64 -0.05
N LYS A 173 4.13 7.60 -0.37
CA LYS A 173 5.28 7.67 -1.28
C LYS A 173 4.91 7.33 -2.72
N LYS A 174 4.19 6.24 -2.91
CA LYS A 174 3.77 5.69 -4.22
C LYS A 174 2.45 4.94 -4.06
N VAL A 175 1.72 4.82 -5.16
CA VAL A 175 0.49 4.03 -5.22
C VAL A 175 0.58 3.01 -6.35
N VAL A 176 0.16 1.78 -6.08
CA VAL A 176 -0.01 0.72 -7.07
C VAL A 176 -1.42 0.16 -6.94
N THR A 177 -2.19 0.14 -8.03
CA THR A 177 -3.51 -0.47 -8.02
C THR A 177 -3.60 -1.61 -9.03
N LEU A 178 -4.27 -2.68 -8.63
CA LEU A 178 -4.64 -3.79 -9.48
C LEU A 178 -6.15 -3.75 -9.62
N ASP A 179 -6.61 -3.12 -10.69
CA ASP A 179 -8.00 -3.07 -11.12
C ASP A 179 -8.99 -2.56 -10.05
N ASN A 180 -8.67 -1.42 -9.40
CA ASN A 180 -9.63 -0.68 -8.57
C ASN A 180 -10.78 -0.16 -9.44
N LEU A 181 -12.00 -0.10 -8.89
CA LEU A 181 -13.19 0.05 -9.72
C LEU A 181 -14.06 1.24 -9.35
N ARG A 182 -13.94 1.79 -8.14
CA ARG A 182 -14.96 2.71 -7.59
C ARG A 182 -14.40 4.04 -7.11
N VAL A 183 -13.17 4.07 -6.61
CA VAL A 183 -12.55 5.31 -6.13
C VAL A 183 -11.69 5.92 -7.23
N PRO A 184 -11.99 7.15 -7.67
CA PRO A 184 -11.22 7.82 -8.71
C PRO A 184 -9.77 8.02 -8.35
N PHE A 185 -8.89 8.02 -9.36
CA PHE A 185 -7.49 8.38 -9.20
C PHE A 185 -7.33 9.84 -8.82
N LEU A 186 -6.26 10.11 -8.06
CA LEU A 186 -5.82 11.47 -7.76
C LEU A 186 -4.95 11.97 -8.90
N THR A 187 -5.32 13.11 -9.47
CA THR A 187 -4.65 13.71 -10.63
C THR A 187 -3.87 14.97 -10.26
N ASP A 188 -3.60 15.18 -8.97
CA ASP A 188 -2.85 16.34 -8.46
C ASP A 188 -1.31 16.19 -8.55
N GLY A 189 -0.82 15.04 -9.01
CA GLY A 189 0.61 14.78 -9.22
C GLY A 189 1.45 14.66 -7.95
N LYS A 190 0.84 14.58 -6.76
CA LYS A 190 1.58 14.51 -5.48
C LYS A 190 2.45 13.27 -5.35
N PHE A 191 2.05 12.16 -5.94
CA PHE A 191 2.79 10.90 -5.96
C PHE A 191 2.54 10.14 -7.26
N LYS A 192 3.48 9.29 -7.64
CA LYS A 192 3.32 8.45 -8.84
C LYS A 192 2.36 7.30 -8.59
N ILE A 193 1.55 6.99 -9.59
CA ILE A 193 0.57 5.90 -9.57
C ILE A 193 0.88 4.92 -10.71
N LEU A 194 0.96 3.62 -10.39
CA LEU A 194 0.96 2.52 -11.34
C LEU A 194 -0.36 1.77 -11.22
N SER A 195 -1.13 1.69 -12.31
CA SER A 195 -2.41 0.99 -12.33
C SER A 195 -2.43 -0.11 -13.36
N PHE A 196 -2.68 -1.34 -12.91
CA PHE A 196 -2.94 -2.48 -13.77
C PHE A 196 -4.43 -2.61 -14.03
N ARG A 197 -4.82 -2.72 -15.29
CA ARG A 197 -6.23 -2.86 -15.68
C ARG A 197 -6.49 -4.23 -16.27
N SER A 198 -7.61 -4.85 -15.89
CA SER A 198 -8.06 -6.12 -16.46
C SER A 198 -8.77 -5.91 -17.80
N LYS A 199 -8.90 -6.98 -18.57
CA LYS A 199 -9.79 -7.03 -19.73
C LYS A 199 -11.21 -7.49 -19.37
N ASP A 200 -11.50 -7.62 -18.07
CA ASP A 200 -12.75 -8.19 -17.58
C ASP A 200 -13.95 -7.31 -17.95
N THR A 201 -15.01 -7.92 -18.44
CA THR A 201 -16.22 -7.20 -18.83
C THR A 201 -17.22 -7.04 -17.70
N HIS A 202 -17.09 -7.83 -16.62
CA HIS A 202 -17.96 -7.76 -15.44
C HIS A 202 -17.42 -6.77 -14.41
N PHE A 203 -16.10 -6.74 -14.24
CA PHE A 203 -15.42 -5.85 -13.31
C PHE A 203 -14.94 -4.58 -14.04
N LYS A 204 -15.91 -3.73 -14.43
CA LYS A 204 -15.60 -2.45 -15.07
C LYS A 204 -15.47 -1.34 -14.04
N PRO A 205 -14.53 -0.40 -14.23
CA PRO A 205 -14.47 0.79 -13.42
C PRO A 205 -15.73 1.66 -13.67
N ASP A 206 -16.16 2.36 -12.63
CA ASP A 206 -17.18 3.40 -12.79
C ASP A 206 -16.64 4.53 -13.69
N PRO A 207 -17.51 5.25 -14.41
CA PRO A 207 -17.09 6.41 -15.20
C PRO A 207 -16.31 7.41 -14.33
N GLY A 208 -15.17 7.89 -14.83
CA GLY A 208 -14.32 8.86 -14.13
C GLY A 208 -13.40 8.26 -13.06
N VAL A 209 -13.38 6.94 -12.87
CA VAL A 209 -12.40 6.29 -11.97
C VAL A 209 -11.00 6.33 -12.54
N VAL A 210 -10.85 5.97 -13.82
CA VAL A 210 -9.59 6.05 -14.55
C VAL A 210 -9.60 7.34 -15.36
N PRO A 211 -8.61 8.23 -15.18
CA PRO A 211 -8.50 9.46 -15.97
C PRO A 211 -8.21 9.15 -17.45
N ASP A 212 -8.37 10.15 -18.30
CA ASP A 212 -7.91 10.07 -19.68
C ASP A 212 -6.37 10.10 -19.79
N ASP A 213 -5.85 9.85 -20.98
CA ASP A 213 -4.40 9.73 -21.21
C ASP A 213 -3.64 11.03 -20.91
N ASP A 214 -4.21 12.19 -21.25
CA ASP A 214 -3.60 13.50 -21.00
C ASP A 214 -3.51 13.79 -19.49
N GLN A 215 -4.57 13.49 -18.75
CA GLN A 215 -4.63 13.61 -17.28
C GLN A 215 -3.64 12.64 -16.61
N CYS A 216 -3.53 11.42 -17.14
CA CYS A 216 -2.59 10.42 -16.64
C CYS A 216 -1.14 10.91 -16.81
N GLU A 217 -0.77 11.41 -17.99
CA GLU A 217 0.57 11.93 -18.27
C GLU A 217 0.92 13.10 -17.34
N GLN A 218 0.03 14.08 -17.21
CA GLN A 218 0.23 15.27 -16.37
C GLN A 218 0.37 14.92 -14.89
N ALA A 219 -0.36 13.92 -14.42
CA ALA A 219 -0.36 13.50 -13.01
C ALA A 219 0.70 12.43 -12.69
N GLY A 220 1.47 11.94 -13.66
CA GLY A 220 2.44 10.88 -13.45
C GLY A 220 1.79 9.51 -13.13
N ILE A 221 0.65 9.24 -13.76
CA ILE A 221 -0.09 7.99 -13.64
C ILE A 221 0.26 7.09 -14.84
N THR A 222 0.74 5.88 -14.54
CA THR A 222 0.99 4.86 -15.56
C THR A 222 -0.15 3.84 -15.53
N VAL A 223 -0.92 3.75 -16.61
CA VAL A 223 -2.00 2.76 -16.77
C VAL A 223 -1.53 1.63 -17.69
N VAL A 224 -1.64 0.39 -17.21
CA VAL A 224 -1.21 -0.82 -17.90
C VAL A 224 -2.41 -1.73 -18.15
N ASN A 225 -2.79 -1.90 -19.41
CA ASN A 225 -3.78 -2.89 -19.82
C ASN A 225 -3.13 -4.27 -19.89
N THR A 226 -3.39 -5.14 -18.91
CA THR A 226 -2.67 -6.40 -18.72
C THR A 226 -3.07 -7.51 -19.69
N GLY A 227 -4.28 -7.45 -20.23
CA GLY A 227 -4.86 -8.54 -21.02
C GLY A 227 -5.31 -9.75 -20.19
N PHE A 228 -5.23 -9.69 -18.85
CA PHE A 228 -5.70 -10.72 -17.92
C PHE A 228 -7.06 -10.37 -17.32
N GLN A 229 -7.71 -11.34 -16.68
CA GLN A 229 -8.99 -11.11 -15.98
C GLN A 229 -8.73 -10.45 -14.61
N HIS A 230 -9.77 -9.87 -14.03
CA HIS A 230 -9.73 -9.24 -12.71
C HIS A 230 -9.17 -10.19 -11.63
N ASN A 231 -9.70 -11.40 -11.58
CA ASN A 231 -9.30 -12.41 -10.59
C ASN A 231 -7.95 -13.07 -10.87
N ASP A 232 -7.33 -12.84 -12.03
CA ASP A 232 -5.98 -13.34 -12.34
C ASP A 232 -4.87 -12.57 -11.63
N MET A 233 -5.19 -11.41 -11.03
CA MET A 233 -4.22 -10.51 -10.39
C MET A 233 -3.96 -10.84 -8.92
N ARG A 234 -3.94 -12.13 -8.58
CA ARG A 234 -3.65 -12.68 -7.24
C ARG A 234 -2.86 -13.98 -7.35
N ASP A 235 -2.46 -14.57 -6.23
CA ASP A 235 -1.60 -15.79 -6.21
C ASP A 235 -2.20 -16.97 -6.98
N THR A 236 -3.53 -17.09 -7.00
CA THR A 236 -4.25 -18.13 -7.75
C THR A 236 -4.32 -17.87 -9.26
N GLY A 237 -3.89 -16.69 -9.72
CA GLY A 237 -3.84 -16.36 -11.14
C GLY A 237 -2.71 -17.09 -11.89
N PRO A 238 -2.74 -17.07 -13.23
CA PRO A 238 -1.71 -17.72 -14.04
C PRO A 238 -0.34 -17.06 -13.85
N ASP A 239 0.72 -17.87 -13.98
CA ASP A 239 2.10 -17.39 -13.79
C ASP A 239 2.48 -16.26 -14.75
N ALA A 240 1.93 -16.27 -15.97
CA ALA A 240 2.13 -15.21 -16.94
C ALA A 240 1.61 -13.84 -16.43
N ALA A 241 0.45 -13.82 -15.75
CA ALA A 241 -0.11 -12.61 -15.16
C ALA A 241 0.79 -12.10 -14.02
N LYS A 242 1.16 -13.00 -13.10
CA LYS A 242 2.04 -12.67 -11.97
C LYS A 242 3.40 -12.14 -12.44
N SER A 243 4.05 -12.83 -13.37
CA SER A 243 5.37 -12.42 -13.91
C SER A 243 5.31 -11.08 -14.64
N SER A 244 4.24 -10.83 -15.42
CA SER A 244 4.05 -9.54 -16.10
C SER A 244 3.90 -8.40 -15.11
N ILE A 245 3.02 -8.56 -14.09
CA ILE A 245 2.78 -7.56 -13.05
C ILE A 245 4.07 -7.31 -12.23
N GLN A 246 4.77 -8.37 -11.83
CA GLN A 246 6.03 -8.27 -11.08
C GLN A 246 7.09 -7.50 -11.85
N SER A 247 7.28 -7.78 -13.15
CA SER A 247 8.27 -7.09 -14.00
C SER A 247 7.98 -5.59 -14.10
N MET A 248 6.71 -5.19 -14.25
CA MET A 248 6.32 -3.79 -14.37
C MET A 248 6.39 -3.07 -13.03
N LEU A 249 5.98 -3.74 -11.95
CA LEU A 249 6.11 -3.23 -10.58
C LEU A 249 7.59 -2.96 -10.26
N ASP A 250 8.46 -3.91 -10.60
CA ASP A 250 9.90 -3.81 -10.37
C ASP A 250 10.50 -2.58 -11.06
N LYS A 251 10.16 -2.35 -12.34
CA LYS A 251 10.57 -1.16 -13.09
C LYS A 251 10.03 0.14 -12.45
N PHE A 252 8.75 0.17 -12.08
CA PHE A 252 8.13 1.33 -11.44
C PHE A 252 8.81 1.71 -10.12
N LEU A 253 9.22 0.72 -9.36
CA LEU A 253 9.96 0.94 -8.11
C LEU A 253 11.37 1.51 -8.39
N ASP A 254 12.08 1.06 -9.45
CA ASP A 254 13.40 1.56 -9.84
C ASP A 254 13.39 2.99 -10.37
N GLU A 255 12.45 3.33 -11.25
CA GLU A 255 12.40 4.64 -11.89
C GLU A 255 12.22 5.79 -10.90
N SER A 256 11.49 5.54 -9.84
CA SER A 256 11.21 6.55 -8.83
C SER A 256 12.32 6.72 -7.78
N ASP A 257 13.17 5.73 -7.59
CA ASP A 257 14.33 5.85 -6.70
C ASP A 257 15.44 6.72 -7.34
N LYS A 258 15.52 6.73 -8.68
CA LYS A 258 16.44 7.61 -9.44
C LYS A 258 15.97 9.06 -9.52
N SER A 259 14.69 9.34 -9.39
CA SER A 259 14.15 10.72 -9.41
C SER A 259 14.26 11.45 -8.08
N GLY A 260 14.68 10.76 -7.01
CA GLY A 260 14.95 11.35 -5.69
C GLY A 260 16.26 12.13 -5.60
N GLU A 261 17.16 12.03 -6.59
CA GLU A 261 18.27 12.98 -6.75
C GLU A 261 17.76 14.24 -7.44
N LEU A 262 17.19 15.14 -6.66
CA LEU A 262 16.89 16.52 -7.09
C LEU A 262 18.20 17.15 -7.58
N LYS A 263 18.31 17.37 -8.89
CA LYS A 263 19.30 18.30 -9.43
C LYS A 263 19.11 19.63 -8.71
N PRO A 264 20.18 20.25 -8.16
CA PRO A 264 20.05 21.53 -7.51
C PRO A 264 19.47 22.54 -8.51
N VAL A 265 18.31 23.10 -8.18
CA VAL A 265 17.73 24.22 -8.92
C VAL A 265 18.73 25.37 -8.83
N PRO A 266 19.17 25.98 -9.98
CA PRO A 266 20.03 27.15 -9.92
C PRO A 266 19.27 28.27 -9.25
N THR A 267 19.70 28.67 -8.07
CA THR A 267 19.19 29.81 -7.33
C THR A 267 19.55 31.10 -8.07
N LYS A 268 18.74 31.54 -9.02
CA LYS A 268 18.68 32.95 -9.40
C LYS A 268 17.62 33.59 -8.51
N VAL A 269 18.09 34.26 -7.51
CA VAL A 269 17.29 35.19 -6.69
C VAL A 269 17.10 36.46 -7.58
N PRO A 270 15.86 36.86 -7.88
CA PRO A 270 15.62 38.25 -8.27
C PRO A 270 15.40 39.04 -6.98
N ASP A 271 16.24 40.06 -6.79
CA ASP A 271 16.00 41.13 -5.82
C ASP A 271 14.65 41.80 -6.09
N ILE A 272 13.68 41.63 -5.22
CA ILE A 272 12.54 42.55 -5.11
C ILE A 272 12.29 42.81 -3.63
N LEU A 273 12.66 44.03 -3.29
CA LEU A 273 12.27 44.97 -2.22
C LEU A 273 11.10 44.53 -1.30
N THR A 274 11.45 44.57 -0.02
CA THR A 274 10.67 44.88 1.17
C THR A 274 9.34 45.59 0.95
N SER A 275 8.26 44.95 1.36
CA SER A 275 7.12 45.64 2.00
C SER A 275 6.37 44.62 2.85
N SER A 276 6.42 44.88 4.15
CA SER A 276 5.71 44.14 5.20
C SER A 276 4.23 44.60 5.22
N PRO A 277 3.25 43.70 5.22
CA PRO A 277 1.91 44.04 5.72
C PRO A 277 1.73 43.49 7.15
N GLY A 278 1.23 44.37 7.98
CA GLY A 278 0.94 44.13 9.39
C GLY A 278 -0.19 43.11 9.66
N PRO A 279 -0.43 42.79 10.94
CA PRO A 279 -1.26 41.65 11.34
C PRO A 279 -2.77 41.93 11.15
N VAL A 280 -3.46 40.94 10.57
CA VAL A 280 -4.93 40.93 10.44
C VAL A 280 -5.51 40.24 11.69
N PRO A 281 -6.55 40.85 12.35
CA PRO A 281 -7.16 40.23 13.52
C PRO A 281 -8.16 39.14 13.14
N LEU A 282 -8.03 38.00 13.84
CA LEU A 282 -9.00 36.89 13.82
C LEU A 282 -10.30 37.33 14.53
N SER A 283 -11.40 37.36 13.79
CA SER A 283 -12.75 37.35 14.35
C SER A 283 -13.53 36.20 13.75
N VAL A 284 -13.79 35.17 14.55
CA VAL A 284 -14.69 34.06 14.24
C VAL A 284 -16.03 34.33 14.92
N PRO A 285 -17.17 34.38 14.23
CA PRO A 285 -18.47 34.30 14.88
C PRO A 285 -18.90 32.83 15.01
N LEU A 286 -19.17 32.41 16.24
CA LEU A 286 -19.96 31.22 16.52
C LEU A 286 -21.41 31.42 16.01
N ALA A 287 -21.81 30.57 15.06
CA ALA A 287 -23.22 30.43 14.69
C ALA A 287 -23.80 29.22 15.43
N SER A 288 -24.66 29.50 16.40
CA SER A 288 -25.56 28.55 17.05
C SER A 288 -26.80 28.36 16.19
N ASN A 289 -27.06 27.16 15.69
CA ASN A 289 -28.36 26.82 15.11
C ASN A 289 -29.23 26.10 16.13
N PRO A 290 -30.50 26.50 16.32
CA PRO A 290 -31.43 25.82 17.20
C PRO A 290 -32.10 24.63 16.53
N VAL A 291 -32.22 23.55 17.28
CA VAL A 291 -32.94 22.31 16.94
C VAL A 291 -34.46 22.60 16.95
N PRO A 292 -35.25 22.27 15.92
CA PRO A 292 -36.70 22.31 16.02
C PRO A 292 -37.27 21.02 16.62
N ASN A 293 -37.92 21.16 17.77
CA ASN A 293 -38.84 20.17 18.34
C ASN A 293 -40.04 19.98 17.42
N LYS A 294 -40.40 18.76 17.07
CA LYS A 294 -41.71 18.38 16.53
C LYS A 294 -42.50 17.59 17.57
N PRO A 295 -43.80 17.92 17.75
CA PRO A 295 -44.63 17.26 18.71
C PRO A 295 -45.16 15.91 18.20
N VAL A 296 -45.27 14.96 19.12
CA VAL A 296 -46.01 13.71 18.99
C VAL A 296 -47.51 14.03 19.05
N ALA A 297 -48.26 13.56 18.07
CA ALA A 297 -49.72 13.50 18.13
C ALA A 297 -50.21 12.10 17.83
N ASN A 298 -50.93 11.56 18.79
CA ASN A 298 -51.91 10.45 18.84
C ASN A 298 -51.91 9.39 17.71
#